data_4bcbc32218c11f5c5f423e2d15d7c313
#
_entry.id   4bcbc32218c11f5c5f423e2d15d7c313
#
_cell.length_a   1.000
_cell.length_b   1.000
_cell.length_c   1.000
_cell.angle_alpha   90.00
_cell.angle_beta   90.00
_cell.angle_gamma   90.00
#
_symmetry.space_group_name_H-M   'P 1'
#
loop_
_entity.id
_entity.type
_entity.pdbx_description
1 polymer ?
#
loop_
_entity_poly.entity_id
_entity_poly.type
_entity_poly.pdbx_seq_one_letter_code
_entity_poly.pdbx_strand_id
1 'polypeptide(L)'
;MPTTMATDDLVEFEQTLKEIVTRGGEETAREWMDNIEAEYGRAPLIFKRMAERPEVLISHLLYKGAVTRTSSLDPKYVELISMAVGAALRCQHCTSYHMQAAAKKGATREEILEVILIAGLISNSSVLANAYRIFDEKMARCIPCVNEGIDQQVE
;
A
#
# COMPACT_ATOMS: atom_id res chain seq x y z
N MET A 1 -23.78 17.47 -3.22
CA MET A 1 -23.06 18.76 -3.24
C MET A 1 -21.58 18.44 -3.21
N PRO A 2 -20.73 18.91 -4.15
CA PRO A 2 -19.30 18.74 -4.03
C PRO A 2 -18.81 19.58 -2.84
N THR A 3 -18.12 18.95 -1.94
CA THR A 3 -17.62 19.54 -0.70
C THR A 3 -16.54 20.58 -1.03
N THR A 4 -16.58 21.72 -0.40
CA THR A 4 -15.64 22.86 -0.55
C THR A 4 -14.14 22.45 -0.41
N MET A 5 -13.87 21.34 0.27
CA MET A 5 -12.50 20.78 0.44
C MET A 5 -11.86 20.30 -0.86
N ALA A 6 -12.63 19.82 -1.84
CA ALA A 6 -12.07 19.33 -3.12
C ALA A 6 -11.50 20.47 -4.00
N THR A 7 -11.93 21.70 -3.78
CA THR A 7 -11.44 22.89 -4.50
C THR A 7 -10.10 23.36 -3.95
N ASP A 8 -9.90 23.33 -2.64
CA ASP A 8 -8.67 23.77 -1.98
C ASP A 8 -7.49 22.81 -2.30
N ASP A 9 -7.75 21.50 -2.29
CA ASP A 9 -6.76 20.48 -2.67
C ASP A 9 -6.30 20.63 -4.13
N LEU A 10 -7.22 20.97 -5.03
CA LEU A 10 -6.89 21.19 -6.44
C LEU A 10 -6.04 22.45 -6.63
N VAL A 11 -6.37 23.54 -5.92
CA VAL A 11 -5.60 24.80 -5.96
C VAL A 11 -4.17 24.58 -5.46
N GLU A 12 -3.99 23.84 -4.36
CA GLU A 12 -2.67 23.49 -3.84
C GLU A 12 -1.87 22.61 -4.81
N PHE A 13 -2.53 21.64 -5.45
CA PHE A 13 -1.91 20.83 -6.49
C PHE A 13 -1.45 21.65 -7.69
N GLU A 14 -2.29 22.55 -8.20
CA GLU A 14 -1.92 23.46 -9.29
C GLU A 14 -0.76 24.39 -8.92
N GLN A 15 -0.73 24.87 -7.68
CA GLN A 15 0.38 25.66 -7.17
C GLN A 15 1.69 24.87 -7.18
N THR A 16 1.66 23.63 -6.70
CA THR A 16 2.81 22.73 -6.71
C THR A 16 3.33 22.49 -8.14
N LEU A 17 2.43 22.29 -9.11
CA LEU A 17 2.81 22.14 -10.52
C LEU A 17 3.51 23.38 -11.06
N LYS A 18 3.02 24.59 -10.74
CA LYS A 18 3.67 25.85 -11.15
C LYS A 18 5.07 26.00 -10.55
N GLU A 19 5.26 25.63 -9.30
CA GLU A 19 6.55 25.65 -8.63
C GLU A 19 7.55 24.69 -9.29
N ILE A 20 7.13 23.46 -9.63
CA ILE A 20 7.95 22.49 -10.35
C ILE A 20 8.39 23.03 -11.71
N VAL A 21 7.46 23.61 -12.47
CA VAL A 21 7.76 24.18 -13.78
C VAL A 21 8.73 25.37 -13.68
N THR A 22 8.55 26.20 -12.66
CA THR A 22 9.40 27.40 -12.46
C THR A 22 10.81 27.04 -12.02
N ARG A 23 10.95 26.05 -11.13
CA ARG A 23 12.23 25.64 -10.55
C ARG A 23 13.00 24.67 -11.46
N GLY A 24 12.29 23.83 -12.18
CA GLY A 24 12.84 22.73 -12.98
C GLY A 24 12.87 21.40 -12.24
N GLY A 25 12.81 20.31 -12.99
CA GLY A 25 12.63 18.97 -12.44
C GLY A 25 13.80 18.47 -11.59
N GLU A 26 15.04 18.72 -12.02
CA GLU A 26 16.23 18.25 -11.29
C GLU A 26 16.37 18.92 -9.91
N GLU A 27 16.14 20.23 -9.85
CA GLU A 27 16.24 20.98 -8.61
C GLU A 27 15.09 20.61 -7.67
N THR A 28 13.89 20.47 -8.18
CA THR A 28 12.73 20.00 -7.42
C THR A 28 12.97 18.60 -6.84
N ALA A 29 13.47 17.66 -7.63
CA ALA A 29 13.75 16.31 -7.17
C ALA A 29 14.82 16.30 -6.07
N ARG A 30 15.84 17.14 -6.17
CA ARG A 30 16.89 17.27 -5.15
C ARG A 30 16.32 17.80 -3.85
N GLU A 31 15.57 18.89 -3.87
CA GLU A 31 14.94 19.47 -2.69
C GLU A 31 13.98 18.48 -2.02
N TRP A 32 13.18 17.78 -2.80
CA TRP A 32 12.26 16.79 -2.24
C TRP A 32 12.98 15.59 -1.64
N MET A 33 14.11 15.18 -2.20
CA MET A 33 14.97 14.16 -1.59
C MET A 33 15.57 14.61 -0.27
N ASP A 34 16.03 15.86 -0.18
CA ASP A 34 16.54 16.44 1.06
C ASP A 34 15.46 16.49 2.14
N ASN A 35 14.22 16.84 1.78
CA ASN A 35 13.08 16.83 2.69
C ASN A 35 12.74 15.41 3.17
N ILE A 36 12.77 14.42 2.27
CA ILE A 36 12.58 13.01 2.60
C ILE A 36 13.67 12.54 3.57
N GLU A 37 14.92 12.91 3.32
CA GLU A 37 16.03 12.53 4.19
C GLU A 37 15.93 13.16 5.58
N ALA A 38 15.49 14.41 5.65
CA ALA A 38 15.23 15.09 6.93
C ALA A 38 14.08 14.43 7.71
N GLU A 39 13.00 14.03 7.01
CA GLU A 39 11.83 13.39 7.65
C GLU A 39 12.14 11.98 8.17
N TYR A 40 12.90 11.18 7.40
CA TYR A 40 13.13 9.76 7.68
C TYR A 40 14.48 9.48 8.36
N GLY A 41 15.33 10.52 8.52
CA GLY A 41 16.71 10.37 9.00
C GLY A 41 17.68 9.78 7.96
N ARG A 42 17.14 9.11 6.96
CA ARG A 42 17.81 8.64 5.73
C ARG A 42 16.78 8.41 4.64
N ALA A 43 17.13 8.71 3.41
CA ALA A 43 16.22 8.44 2.31
C ALA A 43 16.02 6.93 2.08
N PRO A 44 14.78 6.44 2.03
CA PRO A 44 14.46 5.06 1.67
C PRO A 44 14.99 4.67 0.30
N LEU A 45 15.37 3.39 0.12
CA LEU A 45 15.96 2.91 -1.13
C LEU A 45 15.06 3.19 -2.35
N ILE A 46 13.74 3.05 -2.19
CA ILE A 46 12.79 3.30 -3.28
C ILE A 46 12.91 4.73 -3.82
N PHE A 47 13.00 5.74 -2.95
CA PHE A 47 13.13 7.13 -3.37
C PHE A 47 14.52 7.41 -3.96
N LYS A 48 15.58 6.82 -3.42
CA LYS A 48 16.92 6.92 -4.01
C LYS A 48 16.95 6.40 -5.44
N ARG A 49 16.29 5.29 -5.72
CA ARG A 49 16.22 4.72 -7.07
C ARG A 49 15.33 5.55 -8.01
N MET A 50 14.21 6.06 -7.50
CA MET A 50 13.35 6.95 -8.28
C MET A 50 14.06 8.28 -8.61
N ALA A 51 14.90 8.80 -7.71
CA ALA A 51 15.63 10.06 -7.92
C ALA A 51 16.69 9.99 -9.02
N GLU A 52 17.11 8.79 -9.45
CA GLU A 52 17.92 8.62 -10.66
C GLU A 52 17.20 9.11 -11.93
N ARG A 53 15.89 9.27 -11.84
CA ARG A 53 15.01 9.84 -12.87
C ARG A 53 14.06 10.85 -12.21
N PRO A 54 14.42 12.16 -12.21
CA PRO A 54 13.66 13.20 -11.52
C PRO A 54 12.16 13.20 -11.81
N GLU A 55 11.78 12.97 -13.06
CA GLU A 55 10.38 12.90 -13.47
C GLU A 55 9.63 11.72 -12.85
N VAL A 56 10.30 10.62 -12.55
CA VAL A 56 9.70 9.46 -11.87
C VAL A 56 9.47 9.76 -10.41
N LEU A 57 10.46 10.32 -9.71
CA LEU A 57 10.32 10.72 -8.31
C LEU A 57 9.21 11.74 -8.14
N ILE A 58 9.21 12.80 -8.95
CA ILE A 58 8.22 13.86 -8.88
C ILE A 58 6.81 13.30 -9.12
N SER A 59 6.62 12.53 -10.19
CA SER A 59 5.32 11.92 -10.50
C SER A 59 4.83 11.02 -9.38
N HIS A 60 5.72 10.21 -8.79
CA HIS A 60 5.38 9.34 -7.67
C HIS A 60 4.97 10.13 -6.42
N LEU A 61 5.69 11.18 -6.08
CA LEU A 61 5.38 11.99 -4.88
C LEU A 61 4.12 12.84 -5.07
N LEU A 62 3.85 13.33 -6.28
CA LEU A 62 2.58 13.98 -6.61
C LEU A 62 1.41 13.00 -6.47
N TYR A 63 1.53 11.79 -7.03
CA TYR A 63 0.52 10.75 -6.90
C TYR A 63 0.30 10.35 -5.43
N LYS A 64 1.39 10.09 -4.69
CA LYS A 64 1.33 9.79 -3.26
C LYS A 64 0.57 10.88 -2.51
N GLY A 65 0.96 12.15 -2.71
CA GLY A 65 0.31 13.30 -2.07
C GLY A 65 -1.19 13.37 -2.37
N ALA A 66 -1.56 13.24 -3.65
CA ALA A 66 -2.97 13.29 -4.08
C ALA A 66 -3.80 12.14 -3.46
N VAL A 67 -3.24 10.92 -3.38
CA VAL A 67 -3.95 9.76 -2.80
C VAL A 67 -4.05 9.84 -1.28
N THR A 68 -3.02 10.32 -0.61
CA THR A 68 -3.00 10.35 0.87
C THR A 68 -3.68 11.57 1.49
N ARG A 69 -3.95 12.61 0.70
CA ARG A 69 -4.81 13.74 1.10
C ARG A 69 -6.27 13.34 0.94
N THR A 70 -6.82 12.78 1.97
CA THR A 70 -8.23 12.36 1.97
C THR A 70 -9.08 13.38 2.72
N SER A 71 -10.24 13.73 2.15
CA SER A 71 -11.21 14.61 2.80
C SER A 71 -12.17 13.87 3.72
N SER A 72 -12.28 12.54 3.57
CA SER A 72 -13.27 11.72 4.29
C SER A 72 -12.66 10.81 5.34
N LEU A 73 -11.37 10.48 5.22
CA LEU A 73 -10.67 9.65 6.19
C LEU A 73 -9.79 10.52 7.09
N ASP A 74 -9.92 10.31 8.40
CA ASP A 74 -8.97 10.87 9.35
C ASP A 74 -7.54 10.42 9.00
N PRO A 75 -6.53 11.31 9.06
CA PRO A 75 -5.15 10.97 8.77
C PRO A 75 -4.60 9.76 9.51
N LYS A 76 -5.08 9.47 10.71
CA LYS A 76 -4.77 8.26 11.47
C LYS A 76 -5.17 6.99 10.72
N TYR A 77 -6.37 6.97 10.15
CA TYR A 77 -6.85 5.80 9.40
C TYR A 77 -6.12 5.60 8.09
N VAL A 78 -5.69 6.66 7.42
CA VAL A 78 -4.83 6.53 6.23
C VAL A 78 -3.56 5.75 6.55
N GLU A 79 -2.92 6.05 7.67
CA GLU A 79 -1.70 5.35 8.10
C GLU A 79 -1.99 3.90 8.55
N LEU A 80 -3.08 3.67 9.30
CA LEU A 80 -3.47 2.33 9.72
C LEU A 80 -3.81 1.42 8.54
N ILE A 81 -4.53 1.93 7.54
CA ILE A 81 -4.83 1.19 6.29
C ILE A 81 -3.55 0.91 5.51
N SER A 82 -2.68 1.91 5.36
CA SER A 82 -1.39 1.74 4.67
C SER A 82 -0.50 0.70 5.37
N MET A 83 -0.50 0.70 6.70
CA MET A 83 0.19 -0.31 7.51
C MET A 83 -0.39 -1.70 7.29
N ALA A 84 -1.72 -1.85 7.26
CA ALA A 84 -2.39 -3.13 7.02
C ALA A 84 -2.02 -3.71 5.65
N VAL A 85 -2.05 -2.88 4.61
CA VAL A 85 -1.62 -3.27 3.25
C VAL A 85 -0.15 -3.63 3.23
N GLY A 86 0.71 -2.85 3.87
CA GLY A 86 2.13 -3.14 4.00
C GLY A 86 2.41 -4.48 4.68
N ALA A 87 1.68 -4.80 5.75
CA ALA A 87 1.77 -6.08 6.47
C ALA A 87 1.32 -7.25 5.59
N ALA A 88 0.17 -7.11 4.92
CA ALA A 88 -0.37 -8.12 4.01
C ALA A 88 0.59 -8.44 2.84
N LEU A 89 1.24 -7.41 2.30
CA LEU A 89 2.24 -7.52 1.24
C LEU A 89 3.65 -7.89 1.74
N ARG A 90 3.83 -8.10 3.05
CA ARG A 90 5.12 -8.39 3.69
C ARG A 90 6.20 -7.33 3.43
N CYS A 91 5.78 -6.09 3.24
CA CYS A 91 6.66 -4.94 3.09
C CYS A 91 7.11 -4.44 4.48
N GLN A 92 8.23 -4.90 4.97
CA GLN A 92 8.73 -4.53 6.30
C GLN A 92 8.90 -3.01 6.45
N HIS A 93 9.42 -2.35 5.41
CA HIS A 93 9.61 -0.89 5.42
C HIS A 93 8.27 -0.16 5.50
N CYS A 94 7.30 -0.53 4.65
CA CYS A 94 5.97 0.10 4.63
C CYS A 94 5.27 -0.08 5.99
N THR A 95 5.30 -1.31 6.52
CA THR A 95 4.68 -1.62 7.83
C THR A 95 5.30 -0.78 8.94
N SER A 96 6.64 -0.73 9.02
CA SER A 96 7.34 0.03 10.07
C SER A 96 7.08 1.53 9.96
N TYR A 97 7.14 2.09 8.76
CA TYR A 97 6.91 3.51 8.54
C TYR A 97 5.49 3.92 8.92
N HIS A 98 4.49 3.25 8.36
CA HIS A 98 3.10 3.59 8.60
C HIS A 98 2.63 3.30 10.04
N MET A 99 3.23 2.32 10.71
CA MET A 99 3.01 2.09 12.15
C MET A 99 3.45 3.29 12.98
N GLN A 100 4.66 3.81 12.73
CA GLN A 100 5.15 4.98 13.42
C GLN A 100 4.36 6.24 13.10
N ALA A 101 3.97 6.42 11.83
CA ALA A 101 3.15 7.54 11.39
C ALA A 101 1.75 7.49 12.01
N ALA A 102 1.13 6.32 12.10
CA ALA A 102 -0.15 6.11 12.79
C ALA A 102 -0.07 6.50 14.27
N ALA A 103 0.97 6.03 14.96
CA ALA A 103 1.19 6.38 16.36
C ALA A 103 1.38 7.90 16.58
N LYS A 104 2.15 8.57 15.71
CA LYS A 104 2.30 10.05 15.73
C LYS A 104 0.96 10.77 15.48
N LYS A 105 0.03 10.17 14.76
CA LYS A 105 -1.33 10.69 14.50
C LYS A 105 -2.37 10.22 15.53
N GLY A 106 -1.92 9.67 16.65
CA GLY A 106 -2.77 9.31 17.78
C GLY A 106 -3.38 7.92 17.76
N ALA A 107 -2.89 7.02 16.91
CA ALA A 107 -3.27 5.61 16.99
C ALA A 107 -2.73 4.98 18.28
N THR A 108 -3.61 4.27 19.00
CA THR A 108 -3.22 3.54 20.20
C THR A 108 -2.48 2.26 19.86
N ARG A 109 -1.79 1.69 20.84
CA ARG A 109 -1.13 0.40 20.71
C ARG A 109 -2.14 -0.71 20.36
N GLU A 110 -3.33 -0.64 20.93
CA GLU A 110 -4.43 -1.58 20.75
C GLU A 110 -4.97 -1.49 19.31
N GLU A 111 -5.23 -0.29 18.79
CA GLU A 111 -5.67 -0.08 17.41
C GLU A 111 -4.64 -0.66 16.40
N ILE A 112 -3.36 -0.41 16.63
CA ILE A 112 -2.28 -0.95 15.78
C ILE A 112 -2.28 -2.48 15.80
N LEU A 113 -2.41 -3.10 16.99
CA LEU A 113 -2.45 -4.56 17.13
C LEU A 113 -3.67 -5.16 16.42
N GLU A 114 -4.85 -4.57 16.59
CA GLU A 114 -6.09 -5.02 15.93
C GLU A 114 -5.98 -4.95 14.41
N VAL A 115 -5.40 -3.88 13.87
CA VAL A 115 -5.16 -3.73 12.43
C VAL A 115 -4.21 -4.81 11.91
N ILE A 116 -3.16 -5.17 12.64
CA ILE A 116 -2.26 -6.28 12.27
C ILE A 116 -3.02 -7.61 12.25
N LEU A 117 -3.86 -7.87 13.25
CA LEU A 117 -4.67 -9.10 13.31
C LEU A 117 -5.65 -9.18 12.14
N ILE A 118 -6.33 -8.09 11.81
CA ILE A 118 -7.25 -8.02 10.67
C ILE A 118 -6.48 -8.26 9.34
N ALA A 119 -5.34 -7.61 9.15
CA ALA A 119 -4.50 -7.80 7.96
C ALA A 119 -4.07 -9.28 7.81
N GLY A 120 -3.67 -9.93 8.92
CA GLY A 120 -3.33 -11.35 8.96
C GLY A 120 -4.51 -12.25 8.61
N LEU A 121 -5.68 -11.99 9.20
CA LEU A 121 -6.92 -12.75 8.95
C LEU A 121 -7.30 -12.69 7.46
N ILE A 122 -7.35 -11.50 6.88
CA ILE A 122 -7.77 -11.34 5.48
C ILE A 122 -6.74 -11.93 4.53
N SER A 123 -5.45 -11.81 4.82
CA SER A 123 -4.38 -12.45 4.04
C SER A 123 -4.50 -13.98 4.07
N ASN A 124 -4.76 -14.57 5.24
CA ASN A 124 -5.00 -16.00 5.39
C ASN A 124 -6.24 -16.47 4.60
N SER A 125 -7.34 -15.71 4.67
CA SER A 125 -8.56 -16.03 3.92
C SER A 125 -8.31 -16.04 2.40
N SER A 126 -7.49 -15.12 1.89
CA SER A 126 -7.08 -15.09 0.49
C SER A 126 -6.27 -16.33 0.10
N VAL A 127 -5.33 -16.76 0.95
CA VAL A 127 -4.54 -17.99 0.74
C VAL A 127 -5.44 -19.21 0.68
N LEU A 128 -6.34 -19.36 1.67
CA LEU A 128 -7.26 -20.50 1.74
C LEU A 128 -8.22 -20.54 0.55
N ALA A 129 -8.83 -19.38 0.20
CA ALA A 129 -9.75 -19.31 -0.93
C ALA A 129 -9.09 -19.70 -2.27
N ASN A 130 -7.83 -19.31 -2.46
CA ASN A 130 -7.07 -19.68 -3.65
C ASN A 130 -6.73 -21.19 -3.65
N ALA A 131 -6.25 -21.70 -2.51
CA ALA A 131 -5.91 -23.11 -2.36
C ALA A 131 -7.14 -24.02 -2.56
N TYR A 132 -8.30 -23.66 -1.99
CA TYR A 132 -9.53 -24.43 -2.14
C TYR A 132 -10.03 -24.48 -3.59
N ARG A 133 -9.95 -23.38 -4.35
CA ARG A 133 -10.31 -23.44 -5.78
C ARG A 133 -9.43 -24.43 -6.55
N ILE A 134 -8.13 -24.46 -6.26
CA ILE A 134 -7.20 -25.41 -6.89
C ILE A 134 -7.51 -26.84 -6.42
N PHE A 135 -7.78 -27.02 -5.15
CA PHE A 135 -8.14 -28.31 -4.57
C PHE A 135 -9.40 -28.87 -5.25
N ASP A 136 -10.49 -28.10 -5.29
CA ASP A 136 -11.75 -28.54 -5.90
C ASP A 136 -11.57 -28.89 -7.39
N GLU A 137 -10.83 -28.07 -8.14
CA GLU A 137 -10.53 -28.34 -9.55
C GLU A 137 -9.77 -29.66 -9.76
N LYS A 138 -8.75 -29.91 -8.92
CA LYS A 138 -7.93 -31.13 -9.03
C LYS A 138 -8.66 -32.37 -8.55
N MET A 139 -9.36 -32.27 -7.42
CA MET A 139 -10.10 -33.41 -6.86
C MET A 139 -11.29 -33.79 -7.73
N ALA A 140 -12.00 -32.84 -8.35
CA ALA A 140 -13.07 -33.15 -9.29
C ALA A 140 -12.57 -33.92 -10.53
N ARG A 141 -11.30 -33.73 -10.92
CA ARG A 141 -10.68 -34.50 -12.03
C ARG A 141 -10.12 -35.85 -11.60
N CYS A 142 -9.76 -36.02 -10.31
CA CYS A 142 -9.14 -37.24 -9.82
C CYS A 142 -10.16 -38.28 -9.27
N ILE A 143 -11.33 -37.86 -8.81
CA ILE A 143 -12.38 -38.76 -8.30
C ILE A 143 -12.80 -39.82 -9.33
N PRO A 144 -12.97 -39.55 -10.65
CA PRO A 144 -13.27 -40.59 -11.63
C PRO A 144 -12.17 -41.67 -11.73
N CYS A 145 -10.91 -41.28 -11.61
CA CYS A 145 -9.76 -42.22 -11.72
C CYS A 145 -9.65 -43.18 -10.55
N VAL A 146 -10.16 -42.81 -9.35
CA VAL A 146 -10.14 -43.68 -8.15
C VAL A 146 -11.24 -44.73 -8.19
N ASN A 147 -12.40 -44.38 -8.77
CA ASN A 147 -13.52 -45.30 -8.87
C ASN A 147 -13.32 -46.35 -9.97
N GLU A 148 -12.60 -46.04 -11.05
CA GLU A 148 -12.29 -47.01 -12.12
C GLU A 148 -11.29 -48.07 -11.68
N GLY A 149 -10.47 -47.81 -10.63
CA GLY A 149 -9.50 -48.77 -10.09
C GLY A 149 -10.06 -49.75 -9.04
N ILE A 150 -11.21 -49.47 -8.46
CA ILE A 150 -11.80 -50.32 -7.40
C ILE A 150 -12.72 -51.39 -7.97
N ASP A 151 -13.37 -51.18 -9.12
CA ASP A 151 -14.27 -52.15 -9.74
C ASP A 151 -13.57 -53.29 -10.50
N GLN A 152 -12.22 -53.24 -10.65
CA GLN A 152 -11.49 -54.32 -11.34
C GLN A 152 -10.85 -55.36 -10.43
N GLN A 153 -11.10 -55.34 -9.12
CA GLN A 153 -10.52 -56.30 -8.18
C GLN A 153 -11.54 -57.13 -7.39
N VAL A 154 -12.77 -57.21 -7.85
CA VAL A 154 -13.81 -58.09 -7.25
C VAL A 154 -14.45 -58.94 -8.37
N GLU A 155 -13.69 -59.93 -8.88
CA GLU A 155 -14.19 -61.18 -9.48
C GLU A 155 -13.30 -62.33 -9.03
#